data_5e6985ad525e4cbae3a0822a57c8d594
#
_entry.id   5e6985ad525e4cbae3a0822a57c8d594
#
_cell.length_a   1.000
_cell.length_b   1.000
_cell.length_c   1.000
_cell.angle_alpha   90.00
_cell.angle_beta   90.00
_cell.angle_gamma   90.00
#
_symmetry.space_group_name_H-M   'P 1'
#
loop_
_entity.id
_entity.type
_entity.pdbx_description
1 polymer ?
#
loop_
_entity_poly.entity_id
_entity_poly.type
_entity_poly.pdbx_seq_one_letter_code
_entity_poly.pdbx_strand_id
1 'polypeptide(L)'
;MSLFFESDNLTLGYENQLVIKNLKISLNFSKNYEITGRNGSGKTTLIMCISNNFIGNTFNSNIYRKDTSIMEIGSSPSLMPELSLLENIKYFLFNENINETTISNVLDKYELDSFKSDLIGDFSSGMVKISEIAIADLKNPKVLCIDEPKVYLDENGVDLLLNLITKREKEGNASILSSQESIGAFTSIERSINLND
;
A
#
# COMPACT_ATOMS: atom_id res chain seq x y z
N MET A 1 -3.22 20.40 -8.11
CA MET A 1 -3.11 18.99 -7.66
C MET A 1 -3.35 18.12 -8.87
N SER A 2 -2.52 17.09 -9.11
CA SER A 2 -2.71 16.25 -10.30
C SER A 2 -3.41 14.95 -9.91
N LEU A 3 -4.50 14.67 -10.61
CA LEU A 3 -5.34 13.48 -10.47
C LEU A 3 -4.57 12.23 -10.94
N PHE A 4 -4.73 11.09 -10.23
CA PHE A 4 -4.20 9.82 -10.70
C PHE A 4 -5.26 8.71 -10.83
N PHE A 5 -6.38 8.82 -10.10
CA PHE A 5 -7.50 7.88 -10.21
C PHE A 5 -8.83 8.60 -10.00
N GLU A 6 -9.81 8.31 -10.85
CA GLU A 6 -11.16 8.89 -10.73
C GLU A 6 -12.23 7.96 -11.31
N SER A 7 -13.37 7.94 -10.67
CA SER A 7 -14.62 7.39 -11.21
C SER A 7 -15.82 8.08 -10.57
N ASP A 8 -16.82 8.38 -11.38
CA ASP A 8 -18.08 8.95 -10.88
C ASP A 8 -19.09 7.89 -10.41
N ASN A 9 -18.92 6.64 -10.85
CA ASN A 9 -19.87 5.55 -10.62
C ASN A 9 -19.18 4.18 -10.52
N LEU A 10 -18.09 4.09 -9.78
CA LEU A 10 -17.31 2.85 -9.64
C LEU A 10 -18.18 1.72 -9.09
N THR A 11 -18.38 0.68 -9.88
CA THR A 11 -19.11 -0.54 -9.48
C THR A 11 -18.26 -1.74 -9.78
N LEU A 12 -17.90 -2.49 -8.74
CA LEU A 12 -16.97 -3.63 -8.79
C LEU A 12 -17.64 -4.87 -8.20
N GLY A 13 -17.31 -6.03 -8.73
CA GLY A 13 -17.79 -7.30 -8.19
C GLY A 13 -17.05 -8.51 -8.75
N TYR A 14 -17.41 -9.67 -8.23
CA TYR A 14 -16.91 -10.97 -8.68
C TYR A 14 -18.11 -11.80 -9.16
N GLU A 15 -18.02 -12.37 -10.36
CA GLU A 15 -19.09 -13.14 -10.98
C GLU A 15 -20.44 -12.38 -10.93
N ASN A 16 -21.38 -12.83 -10.11
CA ASN A 16 -22.73 -12.23 -9.96
C ASN A 16 -22.90 -11.43 -8.66
N GLN A 17 -21.83 -11.23 -7.86
CA GLN A 17 -21.89 -10.52 -6.60
C GLN A 17 -21.24 -9.15 -6.72
N LEU A 18 -22.02 -8.08 -6.57
CA LEU A 18 -21.51 -6.72 -6.46
C LEU A 18 -20.91 -6.49 -5.07
N VAL A 19 -19.68 -5.97 -5.03
CA VAL A 19 -18.95 -5.64 -3.80
C VAL A 19 -18.97 -4.14 -3.55
N ILE A 20 -18.70 -3.35 -4.58
CA ILE A 20 -18.78 -1.88 -4.53
C ILE A 20 -19.84 -1.42 -5.51
N LYS A 21 -20.69 -0.46 -5.12
CA LYS A 21 -21.81 0.03 -5.94
C LYS A 21 -21.77 1.54 -6.04
N ASN A 22 -21.71 2.07 -7.26
CA ASN A 22 -21.86 3.49 -7.58
C ASN A 22 -20.96 4.43 -6.74
N LEU A 23 -19.75 3.98 -6.38
CA LEU A 23 -18.83 4.80 -5.61
C LEU A 23 -18.28 5.94 -6.46
N LYS A 24 -18.48 7.18 -5.99
CA LYS A 24 -17.79 8.33 -6.54
C LYS A 24 -16.47 8.53 -5.82
N ILE A 25 -15.36 8.52 -6.56
CA ILE A 25 -14.01 8.59 -6.03
C ILE A 25 -13.11 9.45 -6.91
N SER A 26 -12.26 10.27 -6.28
CA SER A 26 -11.25 11.07 -6.97
C SER A 26 -10.02 11.17 -6.11
N LEU A 27 -8.88 10.66 -6.60
CA LEU A 27 -7.62 10.56 -5.87
C LEU A 27 -6.51 11.37 -6.56
N ASN A 28 -5.83 12.21 -5.80
CA ASN A 28 -4.79 13.11 -6.27
C ASN A 28 -3.43 12.75 -5.67
N PHE A 29 -2.35 13.04 -6.39
CA PHE A 29 -1.00 13.00 -5.83
C PHE A 29 -0.84 14.01 -4.69
N SER A 30 0.22 13.86 -3.90
CA SER A 30 0.53 14.67 -2.72
C SER A 30 -0.58 14.61 -1.66
N LYS A 31 -1.21 13.45 -1.52
CA LYS A 31 -2.29 13.20 -0.56
C LYS A 31 -2.21 11.79 0.00
N ASN A 32 -2.65 11.66 1.25
CA ASN A 32 -2.86 10.35 1.87
C ASN A 32 -4.36 10.10 2.01
N TYR A 33 -4.77 8.87 1.75
CA TYR A 33 -6.16 8.43 1.81
C TYR A 33 -6.31 7.23 2.72
N GLU A 34 -7.42 7.17 3.45
CA GLU A 34 -7.81 6.01 4.23
C GLU A 34 -9.14 5.45 3.69
N ILE A 35 -9.17 4.17 3.42
CA ILE A 35 -10.39 3.43 3.08
C ILE A 35 -10.83 2.70 4.33
N THR A 36 -11.97 3.10 4.90
CA THR A 36 -12.53 2.47 6.10
C THR A 36 -13.76 1.65 5.79
N GLY A 37 -14.02 0.63 6.60
CA GLY A 37 -15.21 -0.21 6.47
C GLY A 37 -15.05 -1.55 7.16
N ARG A 38 -16.20 -2.22 7.41
CA ARG A 38 -16.23 -3.55 8.01
C ARG A 38 -15.51 -4.59 7.16
N ASN A 39 -15.23 -5.75 7.74
CA ASN A 39 -14.74 -6.88 6.96
C ASN A 39 -15.77 -7.25 5.88
N GLY A 40 -15.28 -7.49 4.66
CA GLY A 40 -16.14 -7.77 3.51
C GLY A 40 -16.78 -6.55 2.85
N SER A 41 -16.55 -5.31 3.29
CA SER A 41 -17.10 -4.10 2.66
C SER A 41 -16.47 -3.75 1.31
N GLY A 42 -15.39 -4.43 0.89
CA GLY A 42 -14.74 -4.19 -0.39
C GLY A 42 -13.46 -3.36 -0.35
N LYS A 43 -12.86 -3.12 0.83
CA LYS A 43 -11.60 -2.36 0.97
C LYS A 43 -10.48 -2.90 0.09
N THR A 44 -10.18 -4.20 0.23
CA THR A 44 -9.18 -4.90 -0.59
C THR A 44 -9.54 -4.82 -2.08
N THR A 45 -10.81 -5.00 -2.44
CA THR A 45 -11.31 -4.90 -3.81
C THR A 45 -11.05 -3.51 -4.40
N LEU A 46 -11.28 -2.46 -3.61
CA LEU A 46 -11.02 -1.08 -4.03
C LEU A 46 -9.50 -0.82 -4.20
N ILE A 47 -8.67 -1.28 -3.26
CA ILE A 47 -7.21 -1.20 -3.36
C ILE A 47 -6.73 -1.89 -4.63
N MET A 48 -7.14 -3.14 -4.88
CA MET A 48 -6.80 -3.88 -6.10
C MET A 48 -7.25 -3.15 -7.38
N CYS A 49 -8.42 -2.51 -7.35
CA CYS A 49 -8.89 -1.71 -8.48
C CYS A 49 -7.98 -0.49 -8.70
N ILE A 50 -7.60 0.23 -7.65
CA ILE A 50 -6.72 1.39 -7.75
C ILE A 50 -5.32 0.98 -8.23
N SER A 51 -4.76 -0.11 -7.69
CA SER A 51 -3.43 -0.63 -8.05
C SER A 51 -3.36 -1.35 -9.41
N ASN A 52 -4.51 -1.52 -10.08
CA ASN A 52 -4.65 -2.25 -11.35
C ASN A 52 -4.43 -3.77 -11.25
N ASN A 53 -4.61 -4.34 -10.06
CA ASN A 53 -4.50 -5.78 -9.79
C ASN A 53 -5.87 -6.48 -9.67
N PHE A 54 -6.96 -5.75 -9.90
CA PHE A 54 -8.32 -6.29 -9.77
C PHE A 54 -8.65 -7.26 -10.92
N ILE A 55 -9.02 -8.49 -10.58
CA ILE A 55 -9.33 -9.57 -11.54
C ILE A 55 -10.85 -9.81 -11.69
N GLY A 56 -11.68 -9.03 -10.98
CA GLY A 56 -13.14 -9.12 -11.09
C GLY A 56 -13.74 -8.29 -12.23
N ASN A 57 -15.06 -8.09 -12.18
CA ASN A 57 -15.80 -7.34 -13.17
C ASN A 57 -16.02 -5.89 -12.75
N THR A 58 -15.85 -4.98 -13.71
CA THR A 58 -16.27 -3.58 -13.59
C THR A 58 -17.59 -3.40 -14.36
N PHE A 59 -18.61 -2.88 -13.69
CA PHE A 59 -19.94 -2.73 -14.27
C PHE A 59 -20.23 -1.24 -14.49
N ASN A 60 -20.52 -0.85 -15.74
CA ASN A 60 -20.93 0.53 -16.10
C ASN A 60 -20.09 1.64 -15.45
N SER A 61 -18.80 1.40 -15.26
CA SER A 61 -17.89 2.30 -14.57
C SER A 61 -16.98 3.01 -15.58
N ASN A 62 -16.95 4.34 -15.52
CA ASN A 62 -15.93 5.12 -16.22
C ASN A 62 -14.75 5.31 -15.24
N ILE A 63 -13.62 4.65 -15.52
CA ILE A 63 -12.43 4.74 -14.69
C ILE A 63 -11.35 5.51 -15.43
N TYR A 64 -10.94 6.64 -14.88
CA TYR A 64 -9.71 7.30 -15.26
C TYR A 64 -8.58 6.78 -14.36
N ARG A 65 -7.51 6.33 -14.95
CA ARG A 65 -6.27 5.95 -14.26
C ARG A 65 -5.07 6.51 -15.03
N LYS A 66 -4.27 7.31 -14.33
CA LYS A 66 -3.03 7.83 -14.89
C LYS A 66 -1.98 6.72 -14.92
N ASP A 67 -1.27 6.59 -16.03
CA ASP A 67 -0.10 5.71 -16.11
C ASP A 67 1.00 6.22 -15.17
N THR A 68 1.31 5.43 -14.15
CA THR A 68 2.27 5.80 -13.10
C THR A 68 2.73 4.56 -12.33
N SER A 69 3.85 4.67 -11.61
CA SER A 69 4.32 3.58 -10.76
C SER A 69 3.41 3.42 -9.54
N ILE A 70 2.85 2.23 -9.38
CA ILE A 70 2.03 1.85 -8.22
C ILE A 70 2.65 0.61 -7.58
N MET A 71 2.72 0.59 -6.25
CA MET A 71 3.06 -0.59 -5.47
C MET A 71 1.92 -0.90 -4.49
N GLU A 72 1.56 -2.16 -4.41
CA GLU A 72 0.59 -2.67 -3.45
C GLU A 72 1.29 -3.57 -2.43
N ILE A 73 1.02 -3.33 -1.15
CA ILE A 73 1.33 -4.22 -0.03
C ILE A 73 -0.01 -4.80 0.42
N GLY A 74 -0.29 -6.02 0.02
CA GLY A 74 -1.53 -6.71 0.31
C GLY A 74 -1.63 -7.23 1.75
N SER A 75 -2.76 -7.85 2.07
CA SER A 75 -2.95 -8.58 3.33
C SER A 75 -2.10 -9.85 3.41
N SER A 76 -1.80 -10.48 2.25
CA SER A 76 -0.85 -11.59 2.17
C SER A 76 0.54 -11.08 1.81
N PRO A 77 1.60 -11.64 2.44
CA PRO A 77 2.97 -11.27 2.10
C PRO A 77 3.30 -11.51 0.63
N SER A 78 4.04 -10.58 0.03
CA SER A 78 4.53 -10.68 -1.35
C SER A 78 6.00 -11.11 -1.44
N LEU A 79 6.69 -11.20 -0.29
CA LEU A 79 8.10 -11.60 -0.23
C LEU A 79 8.24 -13.12 -0.38
N MET A 80 9.31 -13.53 -1.03
CA MET A 80 9.66 -14.94 -1.24
C MET A 80 10.32 -15.51 0.02
N PRO A 81 9.69 -16.48 0.71
CA PRO A 81 10.20 -17.00 1.99
C PRO A 81 11.53 -17.76 1.86
N GLU A 82 11.82 -18.31 0.68
CA GLU A 82 13.07 -19.05 0.40
C GLU A 82 14.27 -18.15 0.11
N LEU A 83 14.05 -16.84 -0.03
CA LEU A 83 15.10 -15.86 -0.27
C LEU A 83 15.36 -15.05 1.00
N SER A 84 16.62 -14.58 1.14
CA SER A 84 16.98 -13.62 2.18
C SER A 84 16.29 -12.27 1.94
N LEU A 85 16.25 -11.41 2.97
CA LEU A 85 15.73 -10.05 2.86
C LEU A 85 16.48 -9.28 1.76
N LEU A 86 17.81 -9.37 1.70
CA LEU A 86 18.60 -8.68 0.68
C LEU A 86 18.31 -9.18 -0.73
N GLU A 87 18.10 -10.49 -0.91
CA GLU A 87 17.72 -11.05 -2.21
C GLU A 87 16.32 -10.61 -2.64
N ASN A 88 15.36 -10.59 -1.72
CA ASN A 88 14.04 -10.00 -1.99
C ASN A 88 14.14 -8.53 -2.40
N ILE A 89 14.93 -7.71 -1.67
CA ILE A 89 15.17 -6.31 -2.04
C ILE A 89 15.73 -6.21 -3.46
N LYS A 90 16.77 -6.98 -3.79
CA LYS A 90 17.37 -6.99 -5.14
C LYS A 90 16.37 -7.41 -6.22
N TYR A 91 15.49 -8.35 -5.92
CA TYR A 91 14.43 -8.77 -6.83
C TYR A 91 13.42 -7.65 -7.11
N PHE A 92 12.89 -7.03 -6.06
CA PHE A 92 11.88 -5.96 -6.19
C PHE A 92 12.44 -4.66 -6.78
N LEU A 93 13.76 -4.44 -6.66
CA LEU A 93 14.47 -3.25 -7.13
C LEU A 93 15.31 -3.53 -8.38
N PHE A 94 15.09 -4.65 -9.08
CA PHE A 94 15.95 -5.09 -10.19
C PHE A 94 16.17 -4.03 -11.27
N ASN A 95 15.19 -3.16 -11.52
CA ASN A 95 15.28 -2.07 -12.51
C ASN A 95 15.64 -0.71 -11.87
N GLU A 96 15.91 -0.66 -10.58
CA GLU A 96 16.23 0.55 -9.85
C GLU A 96 17.74 0.67 -9.64
N ASN A 97 18.29 1.84 -9.88
CA ASN A 97 19.72 2.07 -9.66
C ASN A 97 20.00 2.49 -8.20
N ILE A 98 19.82 1.55 -7.26
CA ILE A 98 19.99 1.80 -5.82
C ILE A 98 21.28 1.13 -5.34
N ASN A 99 22.15 1.89 -4.69
CA ASN A 99 23.40 1.38 -4.17
C ASN A 99 23.24 0.72 -2.79
N GLU A 100 24.21 -0.12 -2.41
CA GLU A 100 24.18 -0.89 -1.15
C GLU A 100 24.12 0.01 0.09
N THR A 101 24.78 1.18 0.06
CA THR A 101 24.74 2.12 1.19
C THR A 101 23.31 2.63 1.43
N THR A 102 22.58 2.94 0.37
CA THR A 102 21.17 3.35 0.48
C THR A 102 20.31 2.23 1.04
N ILE A 103 20.53 0.98 0.61
CA ILE A 103 19.82 -0.19 1.15
C ILE A 103 20.10 -0.32 2.65
N SER A 104 21.38 -0.32 3.07
CA SER A 104 21.73 -0.43 4.50
C SER A 104 21.13 0.70 5.33
N ASN A 105 21.18 1.96 4.86
CA ASN A 105 20.60 3.09 5.59
C ASN A 105 19.09 2.95 5.78
N VAL A 106 18.37 2.41 4.78
CA VAL A 106 16.94 2.18 4.92
C VAL A 106 16.69 0.99 5.85
N LEU A 107 17.45 -0.09 5.73
CA LEU A 107 17.30 -1.25 6.63
C LEU A 107 17.60 -0.88 8.09
N ASP A 108 18.61 -0.04 8.36
CA ASP A 108 18.88 0.51 9.70
C ASP A 108 17.69 1.28 10.26
N LYS A 109 17.07 2.14 9.44
CA LYS A 109 15.86 2.91 9.83
C LYS A 109 14.71 2.00 10.26
N TYR A 110 14.57 0.84 9.65
CA TYR A 110 13.52 -0.15 9.94
C TYR A 110 13.99 -1.27 10.89
N GLU A 111 15.18 -1.13 11.48
CA GLU A 111 15.79 -2.11 12.42
C GLU A 111 16.00 -3.50 11.79
N LEU A 112 16.23 -3.55 10.46
CA LEU A 112 16.35 -4.78 9.68
C LEU A 112 17.77 -5.08 9.18
N ASP A 113 18.77 -4.17 9.32
CA ASP A 113 20.07 -4.37 8.68
C ASP A 113 20.81 -5.61 9.21
N SER A 114 20.66 -5.94 10.51
CA SER A 114 21.24 -7.15 11.10
C SER A 114 20.62 -8.45 10.57
N PHE A 115 19.41 -8.39 10.01
CA PHE A 115 18.67 -9.55 9.48
C PHE A 115 18.71 -9.64 7.95
N LYS A 116 19.46 -8.79 7.27
CA LYS A 116 19.45 -8.71 5.79
C LYS A 116 19.85 -10.00 5.07
N SER A 117 20.63 -10.88 5.74
CA SER A 117 21.05 -12.16 5.20
C SER A 117 20.15 -13.34 5.62
N ASP A 118 19.19 -13.12 6.51
CA ASP A 118 18.30 -14.14 7.00
C ASP A 118 17.16 -14.38 6.02
N LEU A 119 16.65 -15.62 5.96
CA LEU A 119 15.54 -15.98 5.09
C LEU A 119 14.24 -15.33 5.57
N ILE A 120 13.43 -14.84 4.64
CA ILE A 120 12.12 -14.26 4.96
C ILE A 120 11.21 -15.30 5.64
N GLY A 121 11.38 -16.59 5.35
CA GLY A 121 10.64 -17.67 6.00
C GLY A 121 10.86 -17.78 7.52
N ASP A 122 11.96 -17.21 8.04
CA ASP A 122 12.28 -17.19 9.47
C ASP A 122 11.78 -15.93 10.19
N PHE A 123 11.20 -14.97 9.44
CA PHE A 123 10.72 -13.71 9.99
C PHE A 123 9.33 -13.87 10.64
N SER A 124 9.09 -13.11 11.70
CA SER A 124 7.71 -12.93 12.20
C SER A 124 6.86 -12.19 11.17
N SER A 125 5.53 -12.33 11.27
CA SER A 125 4.61 -11.62 10.37
C SER A 125 4.79 -10.08 10.42
N GLY A 126 5.13 -9.54 11.58
CA GLY A 126 5.48 -8.13 11.74
C GLY A 126 6.77 -7.75 11.01
N MET A 127 7.84 -8.55 11.15
CA MET A 127 9.09 -8.33 10.41
C MET A 127 8.88 -8.41 8.90
N VAL A 128 8.07 -9.36 8.41
CA VAL A 128 7.74 -9.44 6.98
C VAL A 128 7.04 -8.17 6.52
N LYS A 129 6.04 -7.66 7.28
CA LYS A 129 5.32 -6.44 6.93
C LYS A 129 6.23 -5.20 6.93
N ILE A 130 7.10 -5.07 7.94
CA ILE A 130 8.11 -3.99 7.99
C ILE A 130 9.10 -4.11 6.82
N SER A 131 9.49 -5.33 6.41
CA SER A 131 10.35 -5.54 5.24
C SER A 131 9.68 -5.07 3.94
N GLU A 132 8.39 -5.35 3.75
CA GLU A 132 7.61 -4.84 2.61
C GLU A 132 7.56 -3.31 2.60
N ILE A 133 7.39 -2.68 3.78
CA ILE A 133 7.40 -1.22 3.94
C ILE A 133 8.78 -0.63 3.63
N ALA A 134 9.86 -1.27 4.08
CA ALA A 134 11.23 -0.85 3.76
C ALA A 134 11.52 -0.93 2.25
N ILE A 135 11.06 -1.98 1.58
CA ILE A 135 11.15 -2.10 0.11
C ILE A 135 10.33 -0.99 -0.58
N ALA A 136 9.16 -0.64 -0.05
CA ALA A 136 8.36 0.47 -0.59
C ALA A 136 9.05 1.84 -0.39
N ASP A 137 9.76 2.05 0.72
CA ASP A 137 10.58 3.26 0.95
C ASP A 137 11.73 3.35 -0.07
N LEU A 138 12.44 2.23 -0.31
CA LEU A 138 13.51 2.13 -1.30
C LEU A 138 12.99 2.38 -2.73
N LYS A 139 11.89 1.74 -3.11
CA LYS A 139 11.30 1.82 -4.45
C LYS A 139 10.64 3.16 -4.73
N ASN A 140 10.14 3.80 -3.68
CA ASN A 140 9.43 5.09 -3.70
C ASN A 140 8.44 5.27 -4.87
N PRO A 141 7.44 4.37 -5.04
CA PRO A 141 6.47 4.44 -6.13
C PRO A 141 5.66 5.74 -6.04
N LYS A 142 5.06 6.20 -7.14
CA LYS A 142 4.19 7.39 -7.12
C LYS A 142 2.92 7.20 -6.31
N VAL A 143 2.40 5.97 -6.28
CA VAL A 143 1.25 5.58 -5.47
C VAL A 143 1.60 4.33 -4.66
N LEU A 144 1.41 4.36 -3.35
CA LEU A 144 1.58 3.23 -2.45
C LEU A 144 0.23 2.86 -1.84
N CYS A 145 -0.22 1.63 -2.09
CA CYS A 145 -1.42 1.06 -1.51
C CYS A 145 -1.05 0.04 -0.44
N ILE A 146 -1.63 0.11 0.76
CA ILE A 146 -1.36 -0.83 1.85
C ILE A 146 -2.68 -1.33 2.44
N ASP A 147 -2.90 -2.64 2.38
CA ASP A 147 -4.11 -3.27 2.90
C ASP A 147 -3.91 -3.70 4.35
N GLU A 148 -4.75 -3.17 5.23
CA GLU A 148 -4.85 -3.48 6.68
C GLU A 148 -3.49 -3.53 7.43
N PRO A 149 -2.64 -2.49 7.36
CA PRO A 149 -1.29 -2.55 7.92
C PRO A 149 -1.26 -2.80 9.44
N LYS A 150 -2.26 -2.30 10.19
CA LYS A 150 -2.33 -2.45 11.66
C LYS A 150 -2.43 -3.91 12.15
N VAL A 151 -2.89 -4.82 11.31
CA VAL A 151 -3.05 -6.23 11.72
C VAL A 151 -1.71 -6.88 12.07
N TYR A 152 -0.63 -6.39 11.48
CA TYR A 152 0.71 -6.99 11.60
C TYR A 152 1.74 -6.08 12.29
N LEU A 153 1.42 -4.80 12.50
CA LEU A 153 2.34 -3.80 13.04
C LEU A 153 2.04 -3.52 14.51
N ASP A 154 3.08 -3.50 15.33
CA ASP A 154 3.06 -2.92 16.67
C ASP A 154 3.10 -1.38 16.60
N GLU A 155 3.11 -0.71 17.74
CA GLU A 155 3.13 0.76 17.82
C GLU A 155 4.33 1.37 17.09
N ASN A 156 5.52 0.79 17.24
CA ASN A 156 6.73 1.25 16.56
C ASN A 156 6.61 1.09 15.03
N GLY A 157 6.11 -0.06 14.57
CA GLY A 157 5.87 -0.33 13.15
C GLY A 157 4.83 0.64 12.54
N VAL A 158 3.79 0.99 13.30
CA VAL A 158 2.82 2.01 12.89
C VAL A 158 3.48 3.37 12.76
N ASP A 159 4.33 3.79 13.71
CA ASP A 159 5.05 5.06 13.65
C ASP A 159 6.01 5.12 12.46
N LEU A 160 6.72 4.04 12.16
CA LEU A 160 7.57 3.95 10.97
C LEU A 160 6.76 4.12 9.68
N LEU A 161 5.60 3.49 9.58
CA LEU A 161 4.68 3.65 8.45
C LEU A 161 4.18 5.10 8.35
N LEU A 162 3.76 5.72 9.45
CA LEU A 162 3.30 7.11 9.48
C LEU A 162 4.37 8.09 9.01
N ASN A 163 5.62 7.88 9.45
CA ASN A 163 6.76 8.68 9.01
C ASN A 163 7.00 8.51 7.49
N LEU A 164 6.89 7.29 6.97
CA LEU A 164 7.03 7.03 5.53
C LEU A 164 5.97 7.78 4.72
N ILE A 165 4.68 7.63 5.04
CA ILE A 165 3.61 8.26 4.26
C ILE A 165 3.65 9.78 4.35
N THR A 166 4.05 10.35 5.50
CA THR A 166 4.25 11.79 5.67
C THR A 166 5.39 12.31 4.79
N LYS A 167 6.52 11.58 4.73
CA LYS A 167 7.63 11.88 3.82
C LYS A 167 7.15 11.86 2.37
N ARG A 168 6.45 10.80 1.97
CA ARG A 168 5.96 10.60 0.60
C ARG A 168 5.02 11.71 0.13
N GLU A 169 4.11 12.17 1.01
CA GLU A 169 3.22 13.30 0.73
C GLU A 169 4.00 14.58 0.43
N LYS A 170 5.02 14.90 1.24
CA LYS A 170 5.92 16.05 1.03
C LYS A 170 6.71 15.95 -0.29
N GLU A 171 7.03 14.74 -0.73
CA GLU A 171 7.69 14.44 -2.00
C GLU A 171 6.75 14.45 -3.20
N GLY A 172 5.48 14.73 -3.00
CA GLY A 172 4.49 14.78 -4.08
C GLY A 172 3.91 13.42 -4.47
N ASN A 173 4.10 12.38 -3.67
CA ASN A 173 3.57 11.03 -3.87
C ASN A 173 2.26 10.83 -3.10
N ALA A 174 1.49 9.80 -3.44
CA ALA A 174 0.25 9.45 -2.75
C ALA A 174 0.40 8.14 -1.98
N SER A 175 -0.34 8.02 -0.85
CA SER A 175 -0.48 6.75 -0.13
C SER A 175 -1.94 6.48 0.17
N ILE A 176 -2.36 5.22 0.06
CA ILE A 176 -3.73 4.75 0.31
C ILE A 176 -3.64 3.58 1.27
N LEU A 177 -4.33 3.69 2.40
CA LEU A 177 -4.36 2.64 3.41
C LEU A 177 -5.79 2.16 3.62
N SER A 178 -5.98 0.87 3.83
CA SER A 178 -7.25 0.37 4.31
C SER A 178 -7.18 0.04 5.81
N SER A 179 -8.30 0.20 6.50
CA SER A 179 -8.45 -0.18 7.89
C SER A 179 -9.90 -0.49 8.24
N GLN A 180 -10.14 -1.28 9.28
CA GLN A 180 -11.51 -1.52 9.77
C GLN A 180 -12.04 -0.29 10.51
N GLU A 181 -11.19 0.33 11.34
CA GLU A 181 -11.45 1.57 12.06
C GLU A 181 -10.40 2.59 11.68
N SER A 182 -10.77 3.87 11.69
CA SER A 182 -9.83 4.94 11.36
C SER A 182 -8.56 4.83 12.20
N ILE A 183 -7.42 4.94 11.54
CA ILE A 183 -6.12 4.89 12.21
C ILE A 183 -5.91 6.14 13.10
N GLY A 184 -6.83 7.08 13.13
CA GLY A 184 -6.92 8.20 14.09
C GLY A 184 -5.69 9.10 14.27
N ALA A 185 -4.51 8.60 13.92
CA ALA A 185 -3.22 9.27 14.02
C ALA A 185 -2.83 10.03 12.74
N PHE A 186 -3.63 9.92 11.68
CA PHE A 186 -3.37 10.61 10.43
C PHE A 186 -3.95 12.03 10.47
N THR A 187 -3.21 12.97 11.00
CA THR A 187 -3.52 14.40 10.86
C THR A 187 -3.44 14.89 9.41
N SER A 188 -2.92 14.06 8.50
CA SER A 188 -2.76 14.35 7.07
C SER A 188 -3.75 13.58 6.17
N ILE A 189 -4.69 12.79 6.72
CA ILE A 189 -5.73 12.16 5.90
C ILE A 189 -6.81 13.19 5.59
N GLU A 190 -6.77 13.74 4.40
CA GLU A 190 -7.78 14.71 3.97
C GLU A 190 -9.12 14.07 3.63
N ARG A 191 -9.20 12.75 3.39
CA ARG A 191 -10.44 12.05 3.05
C ARG A 191 -10.42 10.60 3.49
N SER A 192 -11.32 10.24 4.37
CA SER A 192 -11.72 8.85 4.58
C SER A 192 -12.77 8.46 3.54
N ILE A 193 -12.56 7.34 2.87
CA ILE A 193 -13.55 6.71 2.00
C ILE A 193 -14.22 5.63 2.84
N ASN A 194 -15.46 5.89 3.28
CA ASN A 194 -16.21 4.93 4.08
C ASN A 194 -17.03 4.01 3.16
N LEU A 195 -16.80 2.71 3.22
CA LEU A 195 -17.50 1.71 2.43
C LEU A 195 -18.71 1.07 3.16
N ASN A 196 -19.11 1.61 4.32
CA ASN A 196 -20.28 1.11 5.05
C ASN A 196 -21.59 1.83 4.65
N ASP A 197 -21.51 2.87 3.83
CA ASP A 197 -22.65 3.71 3.40
C ASP A 197 -23.28 3.22 2.09
#